data_bb727e0d7c49a769fbe10db64a4fac5f
#
_entry.id   bb727e0d7c49a769fbe10db64a4fac5f
#
_cell.length_a   1.000
_cell.length_b   1.000
_cell.length_c   1.000
_cell.angle_alpha   90.00
_cell.angle_beta   90.00
_cell.angle_gamma   90.00
#
_symmetry.space_group_name_H-M   'P 1'
#
loop_
_entity.id
_entity.type
_entity.pdbx_description
1 polymer ?
#
loop_
_entity_poly.entity_id
_entity_poly.type
_entity_poly.pdbx_seq_one_letter_code
_entity_poly.pdbx_strand_id
1 'polypeptide(L)'
;MARHKKSINQRNKFYIVTNGSETERNYFTALKSKKSMYDVHILFVNADPIGLVEHAQDLLKESNQVWVVFDVDYTHREGRLIPALKLARDTGVKIAFSNLAFEVWLISHFAKCEQNLDTAAHKRILDEYLDNAKKGLKYEKNDIDSLKKYFIPFYKIAVNNSKIVYQKRKAEHEKAFGVNSQPRIWEWNSCTTVYKLVEALKLSE
;
A
#
# COMPACT_ATOMS: atom_id res chain seq x y z
N MET A 1 18.65 23.04 -42.54
CA MET A 1 19.01 22.54 -41.19
C MET A 1 17.86 21.71 -40.63
N ALA A 2 18.01 20.40 -40.58
CA ALA A 2 16.95 19.52 -40.09
C ALA A 2 16.95 19.55 -38.54
N ARG A 3 15.82 19.92 -37.96
CA ARG A 3 15.58 19.98 -36.52
C ARG A 3 15.48 18.53 -36.02
N HIS A 4 16.49 17.99 -35.33
CA HIS A 4 16.40 16.73 -34.62
C HIS A 4 15.25 16.83 -33.59
N LYS A 5 14.15 16.11 -33.84
CA LYS A 5 13.14 15.84 -32.80
C LYS A 5 13.81 15.00 -31.73
N LYS A 6 14.06 15.60 -30.54
CA LYS A 6 14.41 14.81 -29.34
C LYS A 6 13.26 13.84 -29.11
N SER A 7 13.51 12.55 -29.24
CA SER A 7 12.57 11.51 -28.81
C SER A 7 12.43 11.64 -27.29
N ILE A 8 11.28 12.07 -26.84
CA ILE A 8 10.94 12.07 -25.43
C ILE A 8 10.79 10.60 -25.06
N ASN A 9 11.74 10.05 -24.31
CA ASN A 9 11.62 8.70 -23.74
C ASN A 9 10.38 8.70 -22.83
N GLN A 10 9.27 8.20 -23.35
CA GLN A 10 8.02 8.11 -22.59
C GLN A 10 8.24 7.06 -21.49
N ARG A 11 8.10 7.47 -20.21
CA ARG A 11 8.22 6.56 -19.09
C ARG A 11 7.08 5.53 -19.13
N ASN A 12 7.36 4.30 -18.75
CA ASN A 12 6.31 3.30 -18.59
C ASN A 12 5.35 3.71 -17.48
N LYS A 13 4.06 3.51 -17.71
CA LYS A 13 3.02 3.83 -16.72
C LYS A 13 3.07 2.87 -15.54
N PHE A 14 2.71 3.36 -14.37
CA PHE A 14 2.52 2.60 -13.14
C PHE A 14 1.18 3.02 -12.52
N TYR A 15 0.25 2.10 -12.39
CA TYR A 15 -1.07 2.37 -11.87
C TYR A 15 -1.22 1.90 -10.44
N ILE A 16 -1.76 2.77 -9.59
CA ILE A 16 -2.17 2.48 -8.21
C ILE A 16 -3.66 2.76 -8.11
N VAL A 17 -4.46 1.71 -7.94
CA VAL A 17 -5.92 1.80 -7.79
C VAL A 17 -6.26 1.57 -6.32
N THR A 18 -7.01 2.47 -5.70
CA THR A 18 -7.38 2.39 -4.27
C THR A 18 -8.83 2.79 -4.05
N ASN A 19 -9.48 2.22 -3.03
CA ASN A 19 -10.78 2.69 -2.53
C ASN A 19 -10.65 3.72 -1.40
N GLY A 20 -9.45 3.98 -0.91
CA GLY A 20 -9.18 5.03 0.05
C GLY A 20 -9.17 6.41 -0.61
N SER A 21 -10.20 7.22 -0.32
CA SER A 21 -10.35 8.55 -0.91
C SER A 21 -9.36 9.58 -0.35
N GLU A 22 -8.86 9.37 0.85
CA GLU A 22 -8.03 10.32 1.59
C GLU A 22 -6.63 9.77 1.86
N THR A 23 -6.46 8.91 2.85
CA THR A 23 -5.14 8.52 3.38
C THR A 23 -4.23 7.89 2.32
N GLU A 24 -4.69 6.84 1.65
CA GLU A 24 -3.92 6.11 0.63
C GLU A 24 -3.60 7.02 -0.55
N ARG A 25 -4.60 7.71 -1.07
CA ARG A 25 -4.44 8.64 -2.18
C ARG A 25 -3.46 9.76 -1.85
N ASN A 26 -3.58 10.35 -0.66
CA ASN A 26 -2.70 11.43 -0.20
C ASN A 26 -1.28 10.92 0.03
N TYR A 27 -1.12 9.72 0.61
CA TYR A 27 0.19 9.12 0.82
C TYR A 27 0.92 8.89 -0.52
N PHE A 28 0.29 8.21 -1.48
CA PHE A 28 0.92 7.95 -2.77
C PHE A 28 1.12 9.23 -3.58
N THR A 29 0.25 10.24 -3.45
CA THR A 29 0.44 11.57 -4.05
C THR A 29 1.67 12.25 -3.43
N ALA A 30 1.84 12.20 -2.13
CA ALA A 30 3.03 12.73 -1.45
C ALA A 30 4.29 11.95 -1.87
N LEU A 31 4.21 10.62 -1.99
CA LEU A 31 5.32 9.77 -2.41
C LEU A 31 5.77 10.04 -3.85
N LYS A 32 4.88 10.49 -4.75
CA LYS A 32 5.25 10.93 -6.12
C LYS A 32 6.25 12.08 -6.16
N SER A 33 6.45 12.82 -5.06
CA SER A 33 7.52 13.82 -4.96
C SER A 33 8.91 13.18 -5.08
N LYS A 34 9.05 11.90 -4.77
CA LYS A 34 10.26 11.12 -5.05
C LYS A 34 10.30 10.76 -6.53
N LYS A 35 11.49 10.83 -7.13
CA LYS A 35 11.64 10.46 -8.53
C LYS A 35 11.45 8.95 -8.69
N SER A 36 10.58 8.57 -9.60
CA SER A 36 10.37 7.18 -10.03
C SER A 36 10.80 7.04 -11.50
N MET A 37 11.20 5.83 -11.89
CA MET A 37 11.42 5.51 -13.30
C MET A 37 10.12 5.40 -14.09
N TYR A 38 8.98 5.35 -13.39
CA TYR A 38 7.64 5.26 -13.97
C TYR A 38 6.91 6.60 -14.01
N ASP A 39 5.94 6.71 -14.92
CA ASP A 39 4.86 7.70 -14.85
C ASP A 39 3.75 7.13 -13.97
N VAL A 40 3.62 7.63 -12.73
CA VAL A 40 2.76 7.07 -11.70
C VAL A 40 1.38 7.70 -11.74
N HIS A 41 0.35 6.88 -11.92
CA HIS A 41 -1.06 7.26 -11.92
C HIS A 41 -1.76 6.68 -10.68
N ILE A 42 -2.42 7.54 -9.89
CA ILE A 42 -3.16 7.15 -8.69
C ILE A 42 -4.63 7.35 -8.97
N LEU A 43 -5.40 6.27 -8.92
CA LEU A 43 -6.82 6.24 -9.26
C LEU A 43 -7.63 5.87 -8.01
N PHE A 44 -8.58 6.72 -7.66
CA PHE A 44 -9.60 6.40 -6.68
C PHE A 44 -10.80 5.74 -7.36
N VAL A 45 -11.21 4.58 -6.86
CA VAL A 45 -12.38 3.85 -7.33
C VAL A 45 -13.23 3.45 -6.13
N ASN A 46 -14.45 3.95 -6.07
CA ASN A 46 -15.38 3.59 -4.99
C ASN A 46 -15.99 2.21 -5.27
N ALA A 47 -15.24 1.17 -4.91
CA ALA A 47 -15.65 -0.22 -5.10
C ALA A 47 -15.11 -1.11 -3.98
N ASP A 48 -15.70 -2.29 -3.84
CA ASP A 48 -15.19 -3.38 -3.00
C ASP A 48 -13.91 -3.99 -3.63
N PRO A 49 -13.19 -4.88 -2.93
CA PRO A 49 -11.96 -5.45 -3.46
C PRO A 49 -12.11 -6.15 -4.82
N ILE A 50 -13.25 -6.76 -5.13
CA ILE A 50 -13.50 -7.39 -6.43
C ILE A 50 -13.59 -6.32 -7.52
N GLY A 51 -14.44 -5.32 -7.32
CA GLY A 51 -14.60 -4.21 -8.27
C GLY A 51 -13.34 -3.41 -8.50
N LEU A 52 -12.47 -3.27 -7.48
CA LEU A 52 -11.15 -2.67 -7.64
C LEU A 52 -10.27 -3.48 -8.59
N VAL A 53 -10.24 -4.82 -8.45
CA VAL A 53 -9.45 -5.69 -9.33
C VAL A 53 -10.00 -5.71 -10.74
N GLU A 54 -11.34 -5.72 -10.92
CA GLU A 54 -11.99 -5.64 -12.23
C GLU A 54 -11.62 -4.34 -12.95
N HIS A 55 -11.68 -3.20 -12.24
CA HIS A 55 -11.25 -1.92 -12.81
C HIS A 55 -9.77 -1.93 -13.17
N ALA A 56 -8.92 -2.46 -12.30
CA ALA A 56 -7.48 -2.54 -12.51
C ALA A 56 -7.10 -3.46 -13.68
N GLN A 57 -7.88 -4.50 -13.96
CA GLN A 57 -7.64 -5.43 -15.06
C GLN A 57 -7.62 -4.71 -16.42
N ASP A 58 -8.49 -3.72 -16.63
CA ASP A 58 -8.51 -2.97 -17.88
C ASP A 58 -7.22 -2.16 -18.12
N LEU A 59 -6.57 -1.72 -17.04
CA LEU A 59 -5.31 -0.97 -17.10
C LEU A 59 -4.10 -1.84 -17.49
N LEU A 60 -4.21 -3.17 -17.40
CA LEU A 60 -3.15 -4.10 -17.83
C LEU A 60 -2.86 -4.02 -19.33
N LYS A 61 -3.80 -3.50 -20.12
CA LYS A 61 -3.61 -3.20 -21.56
C LYS A 61 -2.58 -2.09 -21.79
N GLU A 62 -2.37 -1.23 -20.78
CA GLU A 62 -1.47 -0.08 -20.86
C GLU A 62 -0.17 -0.25 -20.08
N SER A 63 -0.15 -1.13 -19.07
CA SER A 63 1.01 -1.35 -18.20
C SER A 63 0.98 -2.72 -17.53
N ASN A 64 2.15 -3.33 -17.33
CA ASN A 64 2.32 -4.50 -16.48
C ASN A 64 2.55 -4.15 -14.99
N GLN A 65 2.51 -2.85 -14.64
CA GLN A 65 2.62 -2.35 -13.28
C GLN A 65 1.28 -1.75 -12.85
N VAL A 66 0.33 -2.63 -12.59
CA VAL A 66 -1.01 -2.28 -12.08
C VAL A 66 -1.19 -2.89 -10.70
N TRP A 67 -1.39 -2.04 -9.71
CA TRP A 67 -1.51 -2.40 -8.30
C TRP A 67 -2.86 -1.95 -7.75
N VAL A 68 -3.50 -2.82 -6.98
CA VAL A 68 -4.69 -2.51 -6.19
C VAL A 68 -4.28 -2.42 -4.72
N VAL A 69 -4.71 -1.36 -4.05
CA VAL A 69 -4.50 -1.13 -2.62
C VAL A 69 -5.83 -1.18 -1.91
N PHE A 70 -5.96 -2.01 -0.88
CA PHE A 70 -7.17 -2.10 -0.07
C PHE A 70 -6.88 -2.57 1.36
N ASP A 71 -7.83 -2.30 2.25
CA ASP A 71 -7.84 -2.76 3.62
C ASP A 71 -8.54 -4.12 3.72
N VAL A 72 -7.95 -5.03 4.52
CA VAL A 72 -8.54 -6.37 4.71
C VAL A 72 -9.78 -6.31 5.60
N ASP A 73 -9.79 -5.46 6.62
CA ASP A 73 -10.87 -5.17 7.57
C ASP A 73 -12.00 -6.23 7.63
N TYR A 74 -13.25 -5.83 7.30
CA TYR A 74 -14.42 -6.72 7.26
C TYR A 74 -14.64 -7.43 5.92
N THR A 75 -13.86 -7.14 4.87
CA THR A 75 -14.05 -7.68 3.51
C THR A 75 -13.97 -9.19 3.45
N HIS A 76 -13.21 -9.82 4.36
CA HIS A 76 -13.15 -11.27 4.49
C HIS A 76 -14.48 -11.83 5.01
N ARG A 77 -15.08 -11.22 6.04
CA ARG A 77 -16.36 -11.65 6.63
C ARG A 77 -17.53 -11.52 5.64
N GLU A 78 -17.44 -10.56 4.75
CA GLU A 78 -18.41 -10.33 3.66
C GLU A 78 -18.19 -11.27 2.46
N GLY A 79 -17.18 -12.15 2.51
CA GLY A 79 -16.88 -13.09 1.43
C GLY A 79 -16.27 -12.45 0.18
N ARG A 80 -15.83 -11.19 0.25
CA ARG A 80 -15.31 -10.43 -0.90
C ARG A 80 -13.82 -10.63 -1.12
N LEU A 81 -13.05 -10.86 -0.05
CA LEU A 81 -11.59 -10.91 -0.10
C LEU A 81 -11.05 -12.07 -0.95
N ILE A 82 -11.52 -13.30 -0.70
CA ILE A 82 -11.00 -14.49 -1.39
C ILE A 82 -11.26 -14.44 -2.91
N PRO A 83 -12.47 -14.09 -3.39
CA PRO A 83 -12.70 -13.88 -4.82
C PRO A 83 -11.80 -12.81 -5.43
N ALA A 84 -11.57 -11.67 -4.75
CA ALA A 84 -10.68 -10.62 -5.22
C ALA A 84 -9.24 -11.11 -5.37
N LEU A 85 -8.70 -11.84 -4.37
CA LEU A 85 -7.35 -12.42 -4.42
C LEU A 85 -7.21 -13.42 -5.57
N LYS A 86 -8.24 -14.24 -5.81
CA LYS A 86 -8.26 -15.18 -6.92
C LYS A 86 -8.26 -14.44 -8.26
N LEU A 87 -9.16 -13.48 -8.45
CA LEU A 87 -9.26 -12.69 -9.67
C LEU A 87 -7.94 -11.97 -9.98
N ALA A 88 -7.32 -11.34 -8.97
CA ALA A 88 -6.05 -10.65 -9.14
C ALA A 88 -4.92 -11.60 -9.59
N ARG A 89 -4.85 -12.80 -9.01
CA ARG A 89 -3.88 -13.81 -9.43
C ARG A 89 -4.13 -14.28 -10.87
N ASP A 90 -5.39 -14.52 -11.23
CA ASP A 90 -5.78 -15.05 -12.54
C ASP A 90 -5.58 -14.01 -13.65
N THR A 91 -5.68 -12.71 -13.33
CA THR A 91 -5.50 -11.60 -14.27
C THR A 91 -4.09 -11.03 -14.31
N GLY A 92 -3.29 -11.21 -13.25
CA GLY A 92 -1.96 -10.61 -13.12
C GLY A 92 -1.97 -9.22 -12.47
N VAL A 93 -3.12 -8.73 -11.99
CA VAL A 93 -3.22 -7.52 -11.15
C VAL A 93 -2.48 -7.79 -9.84
N LYS A 94 -1.66 -6.83 -9.41
CA LYS A 94 -0.88 -6.94 -8.18
C LYS A 94 -1.65 -6.35 -7.00
N ILE A 95 -1.52 -6.98 -5.83
CA ILE A 95 -2.21 -6.54 -4.63
C ILE A 95 -1.23 -6.05 -3.58
N ALA A 96 -1.54 -4.89 -3.01
CA ALA A 96 -0.97 -4.36 -1.79
C ALA A 96 -2.08 -4.21 -0.75
N PHE A 97 -2.07 -5.04 0.29
CA PHE A 97 -3.08 -5.00 1.34
C PHE A 97 -2.51 -4.48 2.65
N SER A 98 -3.38 -3.96 3.50
CA SER A 98 -3.12 -3.71 4.92
C SER A 98 -4.18 -4.42 5.78
N ASN A 99 -3.77 -5.09 6.84
CA ASN A 99 -4.65 -5.71 7.81
C ASN A 99 -4.32 -5.13 9.21
N LEU A 100 -5.19 -4.36 9.80
CA LEU A 100 -6.61 -4.13 9.52
C LEU A 100 -6.82 -3.01 8.47
N ALA A 101 -6.07 -1.90 8.53
CA ALA A 101 -6.23 -0.67 7.77
C ALA A 101 -4.88 -0.09 7.32
N PHE A 102 -4.88 0.86 6.41
CA PHE A 102 -3.68 1.49 5.83
C PHE A 102 -2.78 2.15 6.90
N GLU A 103 -3.34 2.50 8.05
CA GLU A 103 -2.59 3.03 9.18
C GLU A 103 -1.47 2.08 9.66
N VAL A 104 -1.59 0.76 9.44
CA VAL A 104 -0.49 -0.20 9.69
C VAL A 104 0.75 0.15 8.86
N TRP A 105 0.55 0.56 7.61
CA TRP A 105 1.64 1.05 6.76
C TRP A 105 2.24 2.35 7.31
N LEU A 106 1.41 3.29 7.76
CA LEU A 106 1.91 4.54 8.35
C LEU A 106 2.72 4.30 9.63
N ILE A 107 2.26 3.41 10.52
CA ILE A 107 2.98 3.02 11.73
C ILE A 107 4.35 2.41 11.37
N SER A 108 4.42 1.67 10.28
CA SER A 108 5.67 1.03 9.83
C SER A 108 6.80 2.02 9.55
N HIS A 109 6.52 3.32 9.38
CA HIS A 109 7.56 4.35 9.18
C HIS A 109 8.42 4.59 10.42
N PHE A 110 7.98 4.17 11.60
CA PHE A 110 8.71 4.38 12.85
C PHE A 110 8.75 3.15 13.78
N ALA A 111 7.88 2.15 13.55
CA ALA A 111 7.83 0.95 14.40
C ALA A 111 7.44 -0.30 13.61
N LYS A 112 7.84 -1.48 14.13
CA LYS A 112 7.32 -2.77 13.66
C LYS A 112 5.95 -3.01 14.29
N CYS A 113 4.91 -3.14 13.48
CA CYS A 113 3.55 -3.35 13.95
C CYS A 113 3.30 -4.86 14.10
N GLU A 114 3.78 -5.47 15.21
CA GLU A 114 3.70 -6.93 15.43
C GLU A 114 2.47 -7.36 16.24
N GLN A 115 1.82 -6.43 16.93
CA GLN A 115 0.65 -6.69 17.76
C GLN A 115 -0.64 -6.62 16.96
N ASN A 116 -1.65 -7.33 17.40
CA ASN A 116 -3.00 -7.19 16.89
C ASN A 116 -3.59 -5.87 17.41
N LEU A 117 -3.86 -4.95 16.50
CA LEU A 117 -4.34 -3.59 16.80
C LEU A 117 -5.69 -3.36 16.14
N ASP A 118 -6.57 -2.64 16.83
CA ASP A 118 -7.78 -2.07 16.25
C ASP A 118 -7.53 -0.65 15.69
N THR A 119 -8.54 -0.09 15.03
CA THR A 119 -8.43 1.24 14.40
C THR A 119 -8.22 2.36 15.43
N ALA A 120 -8.76 2.22 16.64
CA ALA A 120 -8.56 3.19 17.71
C ALA A 120 -7.10 3.18 18.21
N ALA A 121 -6.51 1.97 18.33
CA ALA A 121 -5.10 1.83 18.68
C ALA A 121 -4.18 2.40 17.57
N HIS A 122 -4.50 2.17 16.29
CA HIS A 122 -3.75 2.78 15.17
C HIS A 122 -3.72 4.31 15.30
N LYS A 123 -4.91 4.94 15.48
CA LYS A 123 -5.00 6.39 15.63
C LYS A 123 -4.19 6.89 16.82
N ARG A 124 -4.31 6.25 17.98
CA ARG A 124 -3.55 6.63 19.18
C ARG A 124 -2.04 6.59 18.97
N ILE A 125 -1.53 5.53 18.32
CA ILE A 125 -0.09 5.36 18.05
C ILE A 125 0.39 6.44 17.08
N LEU A 126 -0.38 6.75 16.05
CA LEU A 126 -0.06 7.82 15.09
C LEU A 126 -0.11 9.20 15.74
N ASP A 127 -1.11 9.46 16.61
CA ASP A 127 -1.22 10.70 17.38
C ASP A 127 0.00 10.90 18.29
N GLU A 128 0.42 9.85 19.00
CA GLU A 128 1.59 9.88 19.89
C GLU A 128 2.89 10.13 19.09
N TYR A 129 3.06 9.45 17.97
CA TYR A 129 4.20 9.67 17.09
C TYR A 129 4.30 11.11 16.59
N LEU A 130 3.18 11.68 16.13
CA LEU A 130 3.14 13.03 15.61
C LEU A 130 3.27 14.09 16.72
N ASP A 131 2.70 13.87 17.91
CA ASP A 131 2.88 14.75 19.08
C ASP A 131 4.34 14.79 19.53
N ASN A 132 5.05 13.66 19.47
CA ASN A 132 6.50 13.59 19.74
C ASN A 132 7.32 14.33 18.68
N ALA A 133 6.92 14.26 17.43
CA ALA A 133 7.61 14.98 16.34
C ALA A 133 7.34 16.50 16.36
N LYS A 134 6.14 16.89 16.75
CA LYS A 134 5.72 18.28 16.94
C LYS A 134 4.57 18.32 17.95
N LYS A 135 4.81 18.93 19.12
CA LYS A 135 3.85 19.05 20.21
C LYS A 135 2.49 19.57 19.73
N GLY A 136 1.43 18.87 20.08
CA GLY A 136 0.04 19.19 19.73
C GLY A 136 -0.39 18.72 18.34
N LEU A 137 0.51 18.14 17.53
CA LEU A 137 0.14 17.59 16.22
C LEU A 137 -0.59 16.25 16.39
N LYS A 138 -1.67 16.06 15.64
CA LYS A 138 -2.47 14.84 15.63
C LYS A 138 -2.59 14.27 14.22
N TYR A 139 -2.85 12.98 14.13
CA TYR A 139 -3.08 12.31 12.86
C TYR A 139 -4.46 12.64 12.30
N GLU A 140 -4.46 13.17 11.08
CA GLU A 140 -5.66 13.42 10.28
C GLU A 140 -5.48 12.80 8.89
N LYS A 141 -6.52 12.11 8.41
CA LYS A 141 -6.48 11.35 7.14
C LYS A 141 -6.21 12.22 5.92
N ASN A 142 -6.65 13.46 5.96
CA ASN A 142 -6.54 14.43 4.87
C ASN A 142 -5.31 15.36 4.97
N ASP A 143 -4.45 15.20 5.98
CA ASP A 143 -3.25 16.05 6.17
C ASP A 143 -2.07 15.55 5.33
N ILE A 144 -2.05 15.96 4.07
CA ILE A 144 -0.96 15.62 3.13
C ILE A 144 0.38 16.25 3.52
N ASP A 145 0.39 17.39 4.23
CA ASP A 145 1.63 18.07 4.62
C ASP A 145 2.31 17.33 5.77
N SER A 146 1.55 16.80 6.72
CA SER A 146 2.09 15.89 7.74
C SER A 146 2.63 14.61 7.09
N LEU A 147 1.95 14.03 6.10
CA LEU A 147 2.47 12.88 5.35
C LEU A 147 3.81 13.20 4.69
N LYS A 148 3.92 14.31 3.97
CA LYS A 148 5.18 14.74 3.31
C LYS A 148 6.32 14.95 4.29
N LYS A 149 6.03 15.53 5.45
CA LYS A 149 7.06 15.95 6.41
C LYS A 149 7.50 14.83 7.35
N TYR A 150 6.57 14.01 7.85
CA TYR A 150 6.83 13.08 8.94
C TYR A 150 6.80 11.60 8.52
N PHE A 151 6.33 11.28 7.31
CA PHE A 151 6.28 9.89 6.82
C PHE A 151 7.14 9.67 5.58
N ILE A 152 6.95 10.45 4.52
CA ILE A 152 7.66 10.23 3.24
C ILE A 152 9.20 10.19 3.38
N PRO A 153 9.87 10.99 4.22
CA PRO A 153 11.32 10.86 4.40
C PRO A 153 11.78 9.49 4.93
N PHE A 154 10.89 8.80 5.64
CA PHE A 154 11.17 7.52 6.31
C PHE A 154 10.60 6.29 5.57
N TYR A 155 10.17 6.42 4.32
CA TYR A 155 9.55 5.32 3.57
C TYR A 155 10.42 4.06 3.49
N LYS A 156 11.75 4.19 3.48
CA LYS A 156 12.68 3.05 3.49
C LYS A 156 12.61 2.27 4.82
N ILE A 157 12.40 2.98 5.94
CA ILE A 157 12.16 2.35 7.26
C ILE A 157 10.84 1.57 7.21
N ALA A 158 9.79 2.17 6.66
CA ALA A 158 8.49 1.50 6.50
C ALA A 158 8.60 0.23 5.66
N VAL A 159 9.32 0.26 4.54
CA VAL A 159 9.60 -0.92 3.71
C VAL A 159 10.26 -2.02 4.53
N ASN A 160 11.33 -1.70 5.26
CA ASN A 160 12.07 -2.70 6.05
C ASN A 160 11.22 -3.27 7.19
N ASN A 161 10.55 -2.42 7.97
CA ASN A 161 9.72 -2.85 9.09
C ASN A 161 8.55 -3.75 8.64
N SER A 162 7.83 -3.35 7.58
CA SER A 162 6.71 -4.13 7.04
C SER A 162 7.18 -5.47 6.47
N LYS A 163 8.33 -5.49 5.81
CA LYS A 163 8.92 -6.72 5.26
C LYS A 163 9.25 -7.74 6.35
N ILE A 164 9.84 -7.28 7.47
CA ILE A 164 10.13 -8.13 8.63
C ILE A 164 8.83 -8.71 9.20
N VAL A 165 7.81 -7.87 9.43
CA VAL A 165 6.52 -8.34 9.97
C VAL A 165 5.85 -9.32 9.02
N TYR A 166 5.82 -9.03 7.73
CA TYR A 166 5.25 -9.93 6.73
C TYR A 166 5.96 -11.30 6.71
N GLN A 167 7.28 -11.32 6.73
CA GLN A 167 8.06 -12.56 6.73
C GLN A 167 7.78 -13.39 8.00
N LYS A 168 7.66 -12.74 9.15
CA LYS A 168 7.28 -13.40 10.42
C LYS A 168 5.89 -14.03 10.30
N ARG A 169 4.86 -13.28 9.86
CA ARG A 169 3.49 -13.79 9.69
C ARG A 169 3.44 -14.95 8.69
N LYS A 170 4.19 -14.83 7.60
CA LYS A 170 4.29 -15.90 6.61
C LYS A 170 4.90 -17.17 7.21
N ALA A 171 6.00 -17.07 7.94
CA ALA A 171 6.64 -18.21 8.58
C ALA A 171 5.74 -18.88 9.65
N GLU A 172 5.03 -18.08 10.46
CA GLU A 172 4.03 -18.57 11.42
C GLU A 172 2.91 -19.36 10.70
N HIS A 173 2.41 -18.82 9.59
CA HIS A 173 1.39 -19.48 8.77
C HIS A 173 1.90 -20.79 8.15
N GLU A 174 3.08 -20.79 7.54
CA GLU A 174 3.68 -21.97 6.92
C GLU A 174 3.95 -23.07 7.96
N LYS A 175 4.32 -22.71 9.17
CA LYS A 175 4.49 -23.66 10.29
C LYS A 175 3.15 -24.29 10.72
N ALA A 176 2.07 -23.52 10.69
CA ALA A 176 0.75 -23.98 11.13
C ALA A 176 0.01 -24.79 10.05
N PHE A 177 0.14 -24.43 8.77
CA PHE A 177 -0.69 -24.93 7.66
C PHE A 177 0.11 -25.56 6.51
N GLY A 178 1.46 -25.52 6.56
CA GLY A 178 2.35 -26.03 5.51
C GLY A 178 2.75 -24.97 4.49
N VAL A 179 3.93 -25.16 3.88
CA VAL A 179 4.59 -24.18 2.99
C VAL A 179 3.77 -23.83 1.75
N ASN A 180 2.95 -24.74 1.24
CA ASN A 180 2.13 -24.52 0.04
C ASN A 180 0.69 -24.11 0.34
N SER A 181 0.35 -23.84 1.61
CA SER A 181 -0.98 -23.41 1.99
C SER A 181 -1.28 -21.99 1.53
N GLN A 182 -2.54 -21.72 1.17
CA GLN A 182 -2.94 -20.36 0.80
C GLN A 182 -2.86 -19.45 2.01
N PRO A 183 -2.14 -18.31 1.93
CA PRO A 183 -2.00 -17.38 3.04
C PRO A 183 -3.35 -16.83 3.51
N ARG A 184 -3.62 -16.97 4.80
CA ARG A 184 -4.82 -16.44 5.47
C ARG A 184 -4.58 -15.00 5.92
N ILE A 185 -4.43 -14.08 4.96
CA ILE A 185 -4.03 -12.69 5.24
C ILE A 185 -5.01 -11.95 6.17
N TRP A 186 -6.25 -12.40 6.29
CA TRP A 186 -7.24 -11.87 7.24
C TRP A 186 -6.93 -12.18 8.71
N GLU A 187 -6.08 -13.17 8.97
CA GLU A 187 -5.60 -13.51 10.31
C GLU A 187 -4.31 -12.75 10.68
N TRP A 188 -3.71 -12.05 9.72
CA TRP A 188 -2.39 -11.41 9.88
C TRP A 188 -2.50 -9.95 10.35
N ASN A 189 -3.25 -9.68 11.40
CA ASN A 189 -3.29 -8.36 12.01
C ASN A 189 -2.08 -8.22 12.99
N SER A 190 -1.25 -7.20 12.91
CA SER A 190 -1.21 -6.12 11.93
C SER A 190 -0.13 -6.46 10.89
N CYS A 191 -0.50 -6.46 9.63
CA CYS A 191 0.45 -6.76 8.56
C CYS A 191 0.11 -5.96 7.29
N THR A 192 1.11 -5.53 6.55
CA THR A 192 0.88 -4.85 5.27
C THR A 192 1.86 -5.33 4.21
N THR A 193 1.41 -5.35 2.95
CA THR A 193 2.26 -5.61 1.77
C THR A 193 2.46 -4.37 0.90
N VAL A 194 2.08 -3.19 1.37
CA VAL A 194 2.33 -1.92 0.68
C VAL A 194 3.80 -1.72 0.37
N TYR A 195 4.71 -2.27 1.18
CA TYR A 195 6.15 -2.25 0.89
C TYR A 195 6.51 -2.85 -0.49
N LYS A 196 5.80 -3.90 -0.96
CA LYS A 196 6.04 -4.51 -2.28
C LYS A 196 5.74 -3.54 -3.42
N LEU A 197 4.66 -2.77 -3.28
CA LEU A 197 4.30 -1.71 -4.22
C LEU A 197 5.35 -0.61 -4.22
N VAL A 198 5.77 -0.16 -3.02
CA VAL A 198 6.78 0.91 -2.88
C VAL A 198 8.14 0.48 -3.45
N GLU A 199 8.58 -0.76 -3.21
CA GLU A 199 9.78 -1.32 -3.85
C GLU A 199 9.64 -1.37 -5.39
N ALA A 200 8.45 -1.74 -5.90
CA ALA A 200 8.17 -1.82 -7.33
C ALA A 200 8.19 -0.44 -8.03
N LEU A 201 7.93 0.66 -7.31
CA LEU A 201 8.02 2.03 -7.83
C LEU A 201 9.44 2.43 -8.21
N LYS A 202 10.47 1.74 -7.71
CA LYS A 202 11.89 2.01 -7.97
C LYS A 202 12.22 3.50 -7.80
N LEU A 203 11.93 4.02 -6.62
CA LEU A 203 12.19 5.41 -6.26
C LEU A 203 13.68 5.65 -6.20
N SER A 204 14.16 6.73 -6.85
CA SER A 204 15.54 7.21 -6.71
C SER A 204 15.75 7.92 -5.37
N GLU A 205 16.95 7.91 -4.92
CA GLU A 205 17.41 8.63 -3.71
C GLU A 205 17.33 10.14 -3.87
#